data_e5cb29bfe23e45ec2ed60f6b09c3b26b
#
_entry.id   e5cb29bfe23e45ec2ed60f6b09c3b26b
#
_cell.length_a   1.000
_cell.length_b   1.000
_cell.length_c   1.000
_cell.angle_alpha   90.00
_cell.angle_beta   90.00
_cell.angle_gamma   90.00
#
_symmetry.space_group_name_H-M   'P 1'
#
loop_
_entity.id
_entity.type
_entity.pdbx_description
1 polymer ?
#
loop_
_entity_poly.entity_id
_entity_poly.type
_entity_poly.pdbx_seq_one_letter_code
_entity_poly.pdbx_strand_id
1 'polypeptide(L)'
;TTIITREGAMITALDVAESQLDNVVIDVTCDAIDAAHAERITTALGASPILKVRKVSDRTFLLHLGGKLEVQSKVPLKTRDDLSRAYTPGVARICQAIAKDPADARRLTIKRNTVAVVTDGSAVLGLGNLGPAAALPVMEGKAALFKRFADVDAWPVCLDTQDVDEIVR
;
A
#
# COMPACT_ATOMS: atom_id res chain seq x y z
N THR A 1 26.43 -14.86 -8.05
CA THR A 1 26.92 -13.82 -7.11
C THR A 1 27.97 -12.93 -7.74
N THR A 2 29.05 -13.46 -8.32
CA THR A 2 30.19 -12.70 -8.84
C THR A 2 29.82 -11.59 -9.85
N ILE A 3 28.86 -11.83 -10.74
CA ILE A 3 28.40 -10.83 -11.72
C ILE A 3 27.78 -9.64 -11.02
N ILE A 4 26.86 -9.89 -10.09
CA ILE A 4 26.13 -8.85 -9.34
C ILE A 4 27.09 -7.98 -8.53
N THR A 5 28.04 -8.61 -7.82
CA THR A 5 29.06 -7.88 -7.06
C THR A 5 30.01 -7.09 -7.94
N ARG A 6 30.32 -7.58 -9.14
CA ARG A 6 31.17 -6.86 -10.12
C ARG A 6 30.47 -5.59 -10.62
N GLU A 7 29.15 -5.63 -10.79
CA GLU A 7 28.36 -4.45 -11.14
C GLU A 7 28.18 -3.47 -9.96
N GLY A 8 28.72 -3.77 -8.79
CA GLY A 8 28.70 -2.90 -7.63
C GLY A 8 27.47 -3.05 -6.73
N ALA A 9 26.66 -4.07 -6.95
CA ALA A 9 25.48 -4.32 -6.12
C ALA A 9 25.80 -5.27 -4.95
N MET A 10 25.18 -5.02 -3.81
CA MET A 10 25.26 -5.87 -2.63
C MET A 10 24.11 -6.89 -2.63
N ILE A 11 24.47 -8.16 -2.50
CA ILE A 11 23.48 -9.23 -2.37
C ILE A 11 23.02 -9.28 -0.90
N THR A 12 21.71 -9.17 -0.67
CA THR A 12 21.10 -9.16 0.67
C THR A 12 20.40 -10.46 1.01
N ALA A 13 19.94 -11.23 -0.01
CA ALA A 13 19.41 -12.57 0.19
C ALA A 13 19.68 -13.46 -1.03
N LEU A 14 19.75 -14.77 -0.80
CA LEU A 14 19.90 -15.78 -1.83
C LEU A 14 19.18 -17.05 -1.38
N ASP A 15 18.12 -17.39 -2.10
CA ASP A 15 17.24 -18.52 -1.78
C ASP A 15 17.13 -19.46 -2.97
N VAL A 16 17.16 -20.78 -2.72
CA VAL A 16 16.92 -21.79 -3.75
C VAL A 16 15.42 -22.01 -3.85
N ALA A 17 14.82 -21.48 -4.92
CA ALA A 17 13.37 -21.61 -5.16
C ALA A 17 13.00 -23.01 -5.71
N GLU A 18 13.81 -23.55 -6.63
CA GLU A 18 13.62 -24.88 -7.20
C GLU A 18 14.97 -25.56 -7.39
N SER A 19 15.04 -26.86 -7.12
CA SER A 19 16.24 -27.67 -7.37
C SER A 19 15.86 -28.94 -8.09
N GLN A 20 16.38 -29.14 -9.31
CA GLN A 20 16.25 -30.34 -10.13
C GLN A 20 17.63 -30.80 -10.57
N LEU A 21 17.74 -32.04 -11.06
CA LEU A 21 19.02 -32.65 -11.44
C LEU A 21 19.81 -31.79 -12.43
N ASP A 22 19.13 -31.16 -13.38
CA ASP A 22 19.77 -30.40 -14.46
C ASP A 22 19.58 -28.87 -14.35
N ASN A 23 18.84 -28.39 -13.37
CA ASN A 23 18.50 -26.98 -13.26
C ASN A 23 18.22 -26.56 -11.82
N VAL A 24 18.77 -25.42 -11.43
CA VAL A 24 18.51 -24.79 -10.13
C VAL A 24 17.97 -23.39 -10.37
N VAL A 25 16.82 -23.07 -9.76
CA VAL A 25 16.26 -21.72 -9.75
C VAL A 25 16.61 -21.06 -8.44
N ILE A 26 17.27 -19.92 -8.54
CA ILE A 26 17.74 -19.16 -7.39
C ILE A 26 17.09 -17.78 -7.43
N ASP A 27 16.43 -17.41 -6.34
CA ASP A 27 15.98 -16.05 -6.09
C ASP A 27 17.09 -15.25 -5.42
N VAL A 28 17.51 -14.18 -6.08
CA VAL A 28 18.58 -13.31 -5.58
C VAL A 28 17.99 -11.93 -5.30
N THR A 29 18.11 -11.48 -4.07
CA THR A 29 17.82 -10.10 -3.70
C THR A 29 19.13 -9.32 -3.62
N CYS A 30 19.18 -8.19 -4.30
CA CYS A 30 20.35 -7.30 -4.25
C CYS A 30 19.89 -5.83 -4.21
N ASP A 31 20.74 -4.98 -3.65
CA ASP A 31 20.51 -3.54 -3.61
C ASP A 31 21.09 -2.90 -4.87
N ALA A 32 20.24 -2.23 -5.64
CA ALA A 32 20.63 -1.38 -6.76
C ALA A 32 20.53 0.09 -6.34
N ILE A 33 21.42 0.94 -6.84
CA ILE A 33 21.47 2.38 -6.52
C ILE A 33 20.26 3.10 -7.17
N ASP A 34 19.95 2.72 -8.41
CA ASP A 34 18.87 3.28 -9.22
C ASP A 34 18.39 2.28 -10.29
N ALA A 35 17.40 2.66 -11.07
CA ALA A 35 16.83 1.83 -12.13
C ALA A 35 17.88 1.49 -13.23
N ALA A 36 18.73 2.43 -13.59
CA ALA A 36 19.78 2.20 -14.60
C ALA A 36 20.82 1.19 -14.09
N HIS A 37 21.14 1.22 -12.80
CA HIS A 37 22.00 0.21 -12.18
C HIS A 37 21.34 -1.19 -12.21
N ALA A 38 20.05 -1.28 -11.89
CA ALA A 38 19.30 -2.54 -11.97
C ALA A 38 19.27 -3.12 -13.40
N GLU A 39 19.11 -2.26 -14.42
CA GLU A 39 19.17 -2.67 -15.83
C GLU A 39 20.56 -3.19 -16.22
N ARG A 40 21.66 -2.54 -15.79
CA ARG A 40 23.03 -3.03 -16.03
C ARG A 40 23.25 -4.39 -15.41
N ILE A 41 22.82 -4.60 -14.15
CA ILE A 41 22.92 -5.91 -13.48
C ILE A 41 22.16 -6.98 -14.28
N THR A 42 20.93 -6.67 -14.69
CA THR A 42 20.10 -7.60 -15.46
C THR A 42 20.72 -7.97 -16.80
N THR A 43 21.26 -6.97 -17.51
CA THR A 43 21.96 -7.16 -18.79
C THR A 43 23.22 -8.03 -18.62
N ALA A 44 24.02 -7.73 -17.60
CA ALA A 44 25.22 -8.52 -17.30
C ALA A 44 24.90 -9.97 -16.92
N LEU A 45 23.82 -10.21 -16.20
CA LEU A 45 23.34 -11.57 -15.90
C LEU A 45 22.85 -12.29 -17.15
N GLY A 46 22.10 -11.61 -18.02
CA GLY A 46 21.58 -12.15 -19.28
C GLY A 46 22.68 -12.46 -20.32
N ALA A 47 23.82 -11.80 -20.25
CA ALA A 47 24.97 -12.05 -21.09
C ALA A 47 25.73 -13.34 -20.70
N SER A 48 25.48 -13.92 -19.55
CA SER A 48 26.12 -15.14 -19.09
C SER A 48 25.58 -16.38 -19.81
N PRO A 49 26.41 -17.23 -20.39
CA PRO A 49 25.94 -18.42 -21.12
C PRO A 49 25.38 -19.51 -20.20
N ILE A 50 25.63 -19.43 -18.91
CA ILE A 50 25.22 -20.43 -17.90
C ILE A 50 24.02 -19.99 -17.08
N LEU A 51 23.53 -18.76 -17.27
CA LEU A 51 22.42 -18.21 -16.51
C LEU A 51 21.27 -17.83 -17.44
N LYS A 52 20.05 -18.03 -16.96
CA LYS A 52 18.85 -17.50 -17.60
C LYS A 52 18.07 -16.68 -16.59
N VAL A 53 17.98 -15.38 -16.82
CA VAL A 53 17.12 -14.50 -16.01
C VAL A 53 15.65 -14.82 -16.36
N ARG A 54 14.88 -15.33 -15.38
CA ARG A 54 13.45 -15.64 -15.55
C ARG A 54 12.59 -14.42 -15.32
N LYS A 55 12.86 -13.65 -14.25
CA LYS A 55 12.08 -12.50 -13.83
C LYS A 55 12.96 -11.53 -13.07
N VAL A 56 12.71 -10.25 -13.26
CA VAL A 56 13.26 -9.17 -12.44
C VAL A 56 12.09 -8.43 -11.80
N SER A 57 12.19 -8.10 -10.53
CA SER A 57 11.14 -7.38 -9.80
C SER A 57 11.77 -6.39 -8.84
N ASP A 58 11.17 -5.20 -8.74
CA ASP A 58 11.49 -4.21 -7.73
C ASP A 58 10.62 -4.48 -6.49
N ARG A 59 11.26 -4.67 -5.33
CA ARG A 59 10.59 -4.93 -4.05
C ARG A 59 9.67 -3.78 -3.63
N THR A 60 10.02 -2.55 -3.98
CA THR A 60 9.18 -1.38 -3.71
C THR A 60 7.89 -1.45 -4.51
N PHE A 61 7.97 -1.75 -5.81
CA PHE A 61 6.76 -1.97 -6.63
C PHE A 61 5.93 -3.15 -6.13
N LEU A 62 6.59 -4.26 -5.76
CA LEU A 62 5.87 -5.42 -5.22
C LEU A 62 5.07 -5.09 -3.95
N LEU A 63 5.66 -4.28 -3.06
CA LEU A 63 5.00 -3.82 -1.83
C LEU A 63 3.74 -2.98 -2.12
N HIS A 64 3.71 -2.28 -3.26
CA HIS A 64 2.61 -1.40 -3.64
C HIS A 64 1.52 -2.09 -4.46
N LEU A 65 1.75 -3.34 -4.92
CA LEU A 65 0.73 -4.06 -5.68
C LEU A 65 -0.54 -4.30 -4.84
N GLY A 66 -1.65 -3.74 -5.33
CA GLY A 66 -2.93 -3.81 -4.62
C GLY A 66 -3.11 -2.80 -3.48
N GLY A 67 -2.15 -1.86 -3.33
CA GLY A 67 -2.16 -0.87 -2.26
C GLY A 67 -1.56 -1.36 -0.94
N LYS A 68 -1.44 -0.47 0.03
CA LYS A 68 -0.86 -0.75 1.36
C LYS A 68 -1.91 -0.79 2.48
N LEU A 69 -3.16 -0.54 2.14
CA LEU A 69 -4.27 -0.47 3.08
C LEU A 69 -5.38 -1.42 2.66
N GLU A 70 -6.07 -1.96 3.64
CA GLU A 70 -7.30 -2.71 3.46
C GLU A 70 -8.34 -2.31 4.52
N VAL A 71 -9.61 -2.54 4.24
CA VAL A 71 -10.71 -2.33 5.19
C VAL A 71 -11.17 -3.68 5.69
N GLN A 72 -11.13 -3.88 7.01
CA GLN A 72 -11.58 -5.10 7.66
C GLN A 72 -12.75 -4.83 8.58
N SER A 73 -13.76 -5.72 8.53
CA SER A 73 -14.87 -5.67 9.46
C SER A 73 -14.44 -6.09 10.87
N LYS A 74 -14.81 -5.28 11.87
CA LYS A 74 -14.58 -5.61 13.30
C LYS A 74 -15.61 -6.60 13.86
N VAL A 75 -16.72 -6.81 13.12
CA VAL A 75 -17.82 -7.68 13.56
C VAL A 75 -17.92 -8.90 12.65
N PRO A 76 -18.25 -10.07 13.20
CA PRO A 76 -18.53 -11.24 12.38
C PRO A 76 -19.86 -11.04 11.65
N LEU A 77 -19.90 -11.37 10.37
CA LEU A 77 -21.13 -11.39 9.55
C LEU A 77 -21.39 -12.80 9.06
N LYS A 78 -21.44 -13.76 10.00
CA LYS A 78 -21.53 -15.19 9.71
C LYS A 78 -22.96 -15.74 9.74
N THR A 79 -23.84 -15.11 10.51
CA THR A 79 -25.19 -15.57 10.72
C THR A 79 -26.22 -14.50 10.29
N ARG A 80 -27.48 -14.92 10.14
CA ARG A 80 -28.61 -14.00 9.91
C ARG A 80 -28.76 -13.00 11.06
N ASP A 81 -28.50 -13.43 12.27
CA ASP A 81 -28.59 -12.58 13.46
C ASP A 81 -27.49 -11.51 13.45
N ASP A 82 -26.25 -11.88 13.11
CA ASP A 82 -25.16 -10.91 12.94
C ASP A 82 -25.51 -9.85 11.89
N LEU A 83 -26.03 -10.28 10.73
CA LEU A 83 -26.44 -9.38 9.66
C LEU A 83 -27.59 -8.47 10.08
N SER A 84 -28.58 -9.01 10.78
CA SER A 84 -29.73 -8.24 11.29
C SER A 84 -29.31 -7.16 12.26
N ARG A 85 -28.33 -7.41 13.11
CA ARG A 85 -27.80 -6.41 14.06
C ARG A 85 -26.88 -5.39 13.40
N ALA A 86 -25.99 -5.85 12.49
CA ALA A 86 -25.01 -4.98 11.87
C ALA A 86 -25.59 -4.12 10.74
N TYR A 87 -26.67 -4.56 10.11
CA TYR A 87 -27.31 -3.89 8.98
C TYR A 87 -28.81 -3.79 9.18
N THR A 88 -29.62 -4.45 8.35
CA THR A 88 -31.10 -4.31 8.37
C THR A 88 -31.74 -5.50 9.08
N PRO A 89 -32.66 -5.28 10.03
CA PRO A 89 -33.29 -4.01 10.46
C PRO A 89 -32.60 -3.31 11.65
N GLY A 90 -31.67 -3.95 12.33
CA GLY A 90 -31.13 -3.50 13.63
C GLY A 90 -30.46 -2.15 13.58
N VAL A 91 -29.74 -1.82 12.49
CA VAL A 91 -29.02 -0.55 12.32
C VAL A 91 -29.96 0.68 12.37
N ALA A 92 -31.24 0.53 12.02
CA ALA A 92 -32.21 1.63 12.09
C ALA A 92 -32.29 2.26 13.49
N ARG A 93 -32.20 1.46 14.55
CA ARG A 93 -32.17 1.94 15.93
C ARG A 93 -30.98 2.81 16.23
N ILE A 94 -29.82 2.47 15.67
CA ILE A 94 -28.59 3.24 15.80
C ILE A 94 -28.71 4.57 15.06
N CYS A 95 -29.25 4.55 13.84
CA CYS A 95 -29.52 5.78 13.08
C CYS A 95 -30.48 6.73 13.84
N GLN A 96 -31.55 6.20 14.46
CA GLN A 96 -32.46 6.99 15.26
C GLN A 96 -31.79 7.59 16.51
N ALA A 97 -30.92 6.84 17.17
CA ALA A 97 -30.17 7.34 18.32
C ALA A 97 -29.26 8.52 17.92
N ILE A 98 -28.50 8.38 16.82
CA ILE A 98 -27.63 9.46 16.31
C ILE A 98 -28.45 10.67 15.84
N ALA A 99 -29.61 10.45 15.22
CA ALA A 99 -30.48 11.54 14.80
C ALA A 99 -31.01 12.34 16.00
N LYS A 100 -31.27 11.67 17.12
CA LYS A 100 -31.70 12.30 18.37
C LYS A 100 -30.57 13.04 19.10
N ASP A 101 -29.39 12.45 19.12
CA ASP A 101 -28.16 13.04 19.67
C ASP A 101 -26.99 12.85 18.69
N PRO A 102 -26.64 13.87 17.88
CA PRO A 102 -25.53 13.78 16.94
C PRO A 102 -24.15 13.48 17.55
N ALA A 103 -23.95 13.73 18.85
CA ALA A 103 -22.70 13.41 19.55
C ALA A 103 -22.47 11.89 19.59
N ASP A 104 -23.53 11.09 19.58
CA ASP A 104 -23.47 9.65 19.52
C ASP A 104 -22.80 9.09 18.25
N ALA A 105 -22.69 9.87 17.18
CA ALA A 105 -21.96 9.46 15.99
C ALA A 105 -20.50 9.08 16.29
N ARG A 106 -19.84 9.78 17.22
CA ARG A 106 -18.48 9.44 17.65
C ARG A 106 -18.41 8.13 18.44
N ARG A 107 -19.44 7.80 19.20
CA ARG A 107 -19.51 6.60 20.02
C ARG A 107 -19.94 5.37 19.22
N LEU A 108 -20.86 5.55 18.28
CA LEU A 108 -21.56 4.46 17.60
C LEU A 108 -21.05 4.18 16.17
N THR A 109 -20.09 4.98 15.66
CA THR A 109 -19.54 4.80 14.31
C THR A 109 -18.02 4.84 14.28
N ILE A 110 -17.44 4.53 13.12
CA ILE A 110 -16.01 4.63 12.84
C ILE A 110 -15.45 6.06 13.04
N LYS A 111 -16.32 7.08 13.04
CA LYS A 111 -15.97 8.49 13.30
C LYS A 111 -15.22 8.69 14.62
N ARG A 112 -15.32 7.73 15.55
CA ARG A 112 -14.58 7.75 16.81
C ARG A 112 -13.08 7.86 16.63
N ASN A 113 -12.52 7.14 15.67
CA ASN A 113 -11.08 6.95 15.52
C ASN A 113 -10.59 7.12 14.08
N THR A 114 -11.30 7.89 13.27
CA THR A 114 -10.99 8.03 11.86
C THR A 114 -10.65 9.46 11.50
N VAL A 115 -9.61 9.63 10.66
CA VAL A 115 -9.19 10.91 10.08
C VAL A 115 -9.08 10.78 8.56
N ALA A 116 -9.30 11.87 7.84
CA ALA A 116 -8.99 11.97 6.42
C ALA A 116 -7.59 12.57 6.25
N VAL A 117 -6.80 11.97 5.36
CA VAL A 117 -5.51 12.51 4.89
C VAL A 117 -5.74 13.03 3.49
N VAL A 118 -5.95 14.34 3.38
CA VAL A 118 -6.39 14.99 2.15
C VAL A 118 -5.20 15.57 1.39
N THR A 119 -5.19 15.44 0.07
CA THR A 119 -4.22 16.06 -0.84
C THR A 119 -4.85 16.34 -2.20
N ASP A 120 -4.35 17.37 -2.89
CA ASP A 120 -4.63 17.67 -4.30
C ASP A 120 -3.50 17.18 -5.23
N GLY A 121 -2.44 16.60 -4.67
CA GLY A 121 -1.27 16.14 -5.42
C GLY A 121 -0.37 17.22 -5.98
N SER A 122 -0.55 18.49 -5.59
CA SER A 122 0.24 19.63 -6.08
C SER A 122 1.70 19.60 -5.63
N ALA A 123 2.02 18.89 -4.53
CA ALA A 123 3.37 18.78 -3.98
C ALA A 123 3.63 17.36 -3.46
N VAL A 124 4.12 16.48 -4.33
CA VAL A 124 4.43 15.09 -4.00
C VAL A 124 5.93 14.96 -3.69
N LEU A 125 6.28 14.85 -2.41
CA LEU A 125 7.69 14.77 -1.95
C LEU A 125 8.53 15.92 -2.54
N GLY A 126 9.70 15.64 -3.09
CA GLY A 126 10.51 16.59 -3.84
C GLY A 126 10.27 16.61 -5.35
N LEU A 127 9.23 15.93 -5.83
CA LEU A 127 8.96 15.73 -7.26
C LEU A 127 8.02 16.79 -7.88
N GLY A 128 7.46 17.68 -7.05
CA GLY A 128 6.54 18.73 -7.50
C GLY A 128 5.10 18.24 -7.68
N ASN A 129 4.37 18.89 -8.60
CA ASN A 129 2.98 18.57 -8.91
C ASN A 129 2.89 17.35 -9.81
N LEU A 130 2.49 16.22 -9.25
CA LEU A 130 2.25 14.97 -9.99
C LEU A 130 0.76 14.62 -10.11
N GLY A 131 -0.11 15.42 -9.51
CA GLY A 131 -1.55 15.20 -9.47
C GLY A 131 -2.02 14.19 -8.41
N PRO A 132 -3.34 14.11 -8.22
CA PRO A 132 -3.94 13.37 -7.11
C PRO A 132 -3.69 11.86 -7.17
N ALA A 133 -3.77 11.25 -8.34
CA ALA A 133 -3.57 9.80 -8.48
C ALA A 133 -2.14 9.38 -8.12
N ALA A 134 -1.13 10.14 -8.53
CA ALA A 134 0.27 9.85 -8.22
C ALA A 134 0.64 10.16 -6.75
N ALA A 135 -0.15 10.98 -6.06
CA ALA A 135 0.00 11.25 -4.63
C ALA A 135 -0.53 10.10 -3.75
N LEU A 136 -1.45 9.28 -4.24
CA LEU A 136 -2.12 8.23 -3.45
C LEU A 136 -1.16 7.28 -2.73
N PRO A 137 -0.08 6.76 -3.34
CA PRO A 137 0.86 5.90 -2.63
C PRO A 137 1.52 6.56 -1.41
N VAL A 138 1.75 7.87 -1.46
CA VAL A 138 2.31 8.63 -0.32
C VAL A 138 1.26 8.78 0.78
N MET A 139 0.00 9.05 0.41
CA MET A 139 -1.12 9.16 1.36
C MET A 139 -1.43 7.83 2.05
N GLU A 140 -1.36 6.71 1.33
CA GLU A 140 -1.43 5.38 1.92
C GLU A 140 -0.31 5.13 2.92
N GLY A 141 0.92 5.55 2.59
CA GLY A 141 2.05 5.49 3.52
C GLY A 141 1.78 6.26 4.81
N LYS A 142 1.25 7.50 4.70
CA LYS A 142 0.85 8.29 5.88
C LYS A 142 -0.23 7.59 6.70
N ALA A 143 -1.26 7.04 6.05
CA ALA A 143 -2.33 6.32 6.73
C ALA A 143 -1.79 5.09 7.49
N ALA A 144 -0.87 4.32 6.88
CA ALA A 144 -0.20 3.21 7.53
C ALA A 144 0.61 3.66 8.77
N LEU A 145 1.28 4.82 8.70
CA LEU A 145 2.00 5.40 9.84
C LEU A 145 1.04 5.86 10.96
N PHE A 146 -0.09 6.48 10.63
CA PHE A 146 -1.14 6.83 11.60
C PHE A 146 -1.62 5.58 12.35
N LYS A 147 -1.88 4.50 11.62
CA LYS A 147 -2.28 3.23 12.23
C LYS A 147 -1.18 2.65 13.11
N ARG A 148 0.05 2.62 12.62
CA ARG A 148 1.19 2.00 13.32
C ARG A 148 1.57 2.71 14.61
N PHE A 149 1.58 4.05 14.61
CA PHE A 149 2.11 4.84 15.72
C PHE A 149 1.05 5.39 16.66
N ALA A 150 -0.18 5.57 16.19
CA ALA A 150 -1.26 6.19 16.96
C ALA A 150 -2.53 5.34 17.05
N ASP A 151 -2.55 4.17 16.40
CA ASP A 151 -3.74 3.32 16.23
C ASP A 151 -4.97 4.09 15.68
N VAL A 152 -4.71 5.11 14.85
CA VAL A 152 -5.75 5.89 14.17
C VAL A 152 -6.02 5.32 12.79
N ASP A 153 -7.28 5.12 12.46
CA ASP A 153 -7.73 4.71 11.13
C ASP A 153 -7.74 5.94 10.21
N ALA A 154 -6.86 5.99 9.21
CA ALA A 154 -6.74 7.12 8.31
C ALA A 154 -7.16 6.74 6.88
N TRP A 155 -7.92 7.64 6.23
CA TRP A 155 -8.40 7.45 4.87
C TRP A 155 -7.68 8.39 3.93
N PRO A 156 -6.96 7.88 2.91
CA PRO A 156 -6.41 8.71 1.85
C PRO A 156 -7.53 9.29 1.00
N VAL A 157 -7.53 10.61 0.83
CA VAL A 157 -8.48 11.33 -0.01
C VAL A 157 -7.69 12.21 -0.97
N CYS A 158 -7.66 11.85 -2.24
CA CYS A 158 -6.97 12.61 -3.28
C CYS A 158 -8.02 13.34 -4.14
N LEU A 159 -7.96 14.67 -4.13
CA LEU A 159 -8.92 15.54 -4.81
C LEU A 159 -8.37 16.02 -6.14
N ASP A 160 -9.17 15.96 -7.17
CA ASP A 160 -8.79 16.43 -8.52
C ASP A 160 -9.16 17.91 -8.69
N THR A 161 -8.75 18.72 -7.72
CA THR A 161 -8.87 20.18 -7.76
C THR A 161 -7.82 20.81 -6.86
N GLN A 162 -7.36 22.01 -7.25
CA GLN A 162 -6.47 22.87 -6.46
C GLN A 162 -7.19 24.17 -6.00
N ASP A 163 -8.47 24.29 -6.31
CA ASP A 163 -9.30 25.41 -5.86
C ASP A 163 -9.67 25.22 -4.38
N VAL A 164 -9.27 26.20 -3.56
CA VAL A 164 -9.48 26.12 -2.09
C VAL A 164 -10.97 26.10 -1.73
N ASP A 165 -11.81 26.83 -2.47
CA ASP A 165 -13.24 26.89 -2.21
C ASP A 165 -13.93 25.58 -2.56
N GLU A 166 -13.44 24.87 -3.59
CA GLU A 166 -13.93 23.53 -3.92
C GLU A 166 -13.47 22.49 -2.89
N ILE A 167 -12.24 22.60 -2.39
CA ILE A 167 -11.69 21.67 -1.37
C ILE A 167 -12.45 21.80 -0.04
N VAL A 168 -12.91 23.01 0.32
CA VAL A 168 -13.57 23.29 1.61
C VAL A 168 -15.06 22.92 1.59
N ARG A 169 -15.69 22.83 0.43
CA ARG A 169 -17.12 22.46 0.28
C ARG A 169 -17.34 20.96 0.41
#